data_870c5e2ed0411bba160eeffdae25791d
#
_entry.id   870c5e2ed0411bba160eeffdae25791d
#
_cell.length_a   1.000
_cell.length_b   1.000
_cell.length_c   1.000
_cell.angle_alpha   90.00
_cell.angle_beta   90.00
_cell.angle_gamma   90.00
#
_symmetry.space_group_name_H-M   'P 1'
#
loop_
_entity.id
_entity.type
_entity.pdbx_description
1 polymer ?
#
loop_
_entity_poly.entity_id
_entity_poly.type
_entity_poly.pdbx_seq_one_letter_code
_entity_poly.pdbx_strand_id
1 'polypeptide(L)'
;MIKVENVDVWGFEHAIRGMRNPMNSWDKSDSKFDVQTYWDEENTLEAEHYDAIIGMSDLDLMRRLYKAGTEHRKYLRQISVSMDITAPLYWWKEFDTYKVGTTSNSCSTMHKIAEKEFELDDFSYEQLSGNSVSVLNDLIDWLNFERREYRRTKSKAYWWQMIQLLPSSYNQKRTITMNYENVANIIHQRKCHKLDEWVEFCQELEKLPYVSEIMYEG
;
A
#
# COMPACT_ATOMS: atom_id res chain seq x y z
N MET A 1 -9.67 2.35 10.48
CA MET A 1 -8.23 1.97 10.64
C MET A 1 -7.66 1.51 9.31
N ILE A 2 -6.40 1.80 9.02
CA ILE A 2 -5.67 1.24 7.89
C ILE A 2 -4.64 0.23 8.39
N LYS A 3 -4.43 -0.87 7.64
CA LYS A 3 -3.41 -1.87 7.95
C LYS A 3 -2.54 -2.10 6.73
N VAL A 4 -1.22 -2.03 6.91
CA VAL A 4 -0.21 -2.27 5.87
C VAL A 4 0.61 -3.50 6.26
N GLU A 5 0.73 -4.46 5.34
CA GLU A 5 1.38 -5.75 5.57
C GLU A 5 2.20 -6.16 4.33
N ASN A 6 3.10 -7.13 4.49
CA ASN A 6 3.82 -7.77 3.40
C ASN A 6 4.53 -6.75 2.48
N VAL A 7 5.23 -5.81 3.10
CA VAL A 7 5.94 -4.74 2.38
C VAL A 7 7.24 -5.28 1.81
N ASP A 8 7.42 -5.08 0.50
CA ASP A 8 8.65 -5.41 -0.21
C ASP A 8 9.07 -4.24 -1.11
N VAL A 9 10.39 -3.96 -1.18
CA VAL A 9 10.96 -2.85 -1.93
C VAL A 9 12.16 -3.32 -2.73
N TRP A 10 12.21 -2.97 -4.02
CA TRP A 10 13.30 -3.37 -4.92
C TRP A 10 13.58 -2.32 -6.00
N GLY A 11 14.74 -2.48 -6.68
CA GLY A 11 15.10 -1.66 -7.84
C GLY A 11 16.11 -0.56 -7.56
N PHE A 12 16.67 -0.47 -6.36
CA PHE A 12 17.68 0.54 -6.02
C PHE A 12 18.91 0.50 -6.92
N GLU A 13 19.43 -0.69 -7.25
CA GLU A 13 20.59 -0.83 -8.13
C GLU A 13 20.34 -0.19 -9.50
N HIS A 14 19.19 -0.49 -10.12
CA HIS A 14 18.82 0.07 -11.41
C HIS A 14 18.59 1.58 -11.35
N ALA A 15 17.97 2.06 -10.26
CA ALA A 15 17.73 3.48 -10.04
C ALA A 15 19.03 4.27 -9.91
N ILE A 16 19.99 3.77 -9.13
CA ILE A 16 21.30 4.40 -8.94
C ILE A 16 22.09 4.42 -10.26
N ARG A 17 22.16 3.30 -10.96
CA ARG A 17 22.80 3.26 -12.28
C ARG A 17 22.12 4.23 -13.24
N GLY A 18 20.79 4.26 -13.27
CA GLY A 18 20.00 5.14 -14.14
C GLY A 18 20.21 6.62 -13.86
N MET A 19 20.29 7.05 -12.60
CA MET A 19 20.51 8.47 -12.27
C MET A 19 21.92 8.98 -12.58
N ARG A 20 22.88 8.06 -12.71
CA ARG A 20 24.29 8.40 -13.07
C ARG A 20 24.54 8.41 -14.59
N ASN A 21 23.65 7.84 -15.38
CA ASN A 21 23.77 7.79 -16.84
C ASN A 21 24.00 9.17 -17.52
N PRO A 22 23.26 10.24 -17.16
CA PRO A 22 23.39 11.53 -17.87
C PRO A 22 24.79 12.13 -17.82
N MET A 23 25.56 11.81 -16.79
CA MET A 23 26.93 12.34 -16.56
C MET A 23 28.01 11.27 -16.70
N ASN A 24 27.67 10.04 -17.14
CA ASN A 24 28.58 8.91 -17.24
C ASN A 24 29.42 8.71 -15.95
N SER A 25 28.79 8.88 -14.78
CA SER A 25 29.47 8.94 -13.48
C SER A 25 29.29 7.67 -12.64
N TRP A 26 29.25 6.51 -13.29
CA TRP A 26 29.05 5.20 -12.62
C TRP A 26 30.20 4.86 -11.65
N ASP A 27 31.44 5.28 -12.02
CA ASP A 27 32.64 5.14 -11.20
C ASP A 27 32.59 5.88 -9.84
N LYS A 28 31.65 6.81 -9.69
CA LYS A 28 31.41 7.56 -8.46
C LYS A 28 30.35 6.92 -7.54
N SER A 29 29.76 5.80 -7.96
CA SER A 29 28.81 5.07 -7.11
C SER A 29 29.54 4.40 -5.96
N ASP A 30 29.02 4.59 -4.74
CA ASP A 30 29.53 4.04 -3.49
C ASP A 30 28.52 3.12 -2.78
N SER A 31 27.42 2.80 -3.45
CA SER A 31 26.40 1.89 -2.95
C SER A 31 26.80 0.42 -3.14
N LYS A 32 26.27 -0.44 -2.29
CA LYS A 32 26.46 -1.88 -2.36
C LYS A 32 25.12 -2.59 -2.41
N PHE A 33 25.10 -3.69 -3.15
CA PHE A 33 23.92 -4.52 -3.33
C PHE A 33 24.35 -5.95 -3.06
N ASP A 34 24.03 -6.45 -1.87
CA ASP A 34 24.38 -7.80 -1.45
C ASP A 34 23.15 -8.69 -1.55
N VAL A 35 23.32 -9.85 -2.19
CA VAL A 35 22.34 -10.93 -2.16
C VAL A 35 22.70 -11.79 -0.96
N GLN A 36 21.83 -11.80 0.06
CA GLN A 36 21.96 -12.74 1.16
C GLN A 36 21.12 -13.99 0.82
N THR A 37 21.81 -15.11 0.68
CA THR A 37 21.18 -16.39 0.38
C THR A 37 21.09 -17.20 1.66
N TYR A 38 19.88 -17.56 2.06
CA TYR A 38 19.63 -18.41 3.23
C TYR A 38 19.36 -19.83 2.75
N TRP A 39 20.08 -20.80 3.32
CA TRP A 39 19.96 -22.21 3.02
C TRP A 39 19.39 -22.94 4.25
N ASP A 40 18.46 -23.86 4.05
CA ASP A 40 17.99 -24.74 5.10
C ASP A 40 19.00 -25.83 5.44
N GLU A 41 18.70 -26.67 6.45
CA GLU A 41 19.55 -27.78 6.88
C GLU A 41 19.73 -28.86 5.80
N GLU A 42 18.81 -28.92 4.81
CA GLU A 42 18.87 -29.86 3.70
C GLU A 42 19.60 -29.27 2.47
N ASN A 43 20.21 -28.09 2.61
CA ASN A 43 20.89 -27.33 1.56
C ASN A 43 19.95 -26.95 0.40
N THR A 44 18.67 -26.70 0.73
CA THR A 44 17.67 -26.15 -0.19
C THR A 44 17.62 -24.64 -0.05
N LEU A 45 17.52 -23.89 -1.16
CA LEU A 45 17.42 -22.44 -1.14
C LEU A 45 16.11 -22.02 -0.47
N GLU A 46 16.18 -21.44 0.73
CA GLU A 46 15.02 -21.04 1.52
C GLU A 46 14.56 -19.61 1.21
N ALA A 47 15.53 -18.69 1.06
CA ALA A 47 15.22 -17.31 0.66
C ALA A 47 16.43 -16.60 0.04
N GLU A 48 16.16 -15.71 -0.89
CA GLU A 48 17.09 -14.67 -1.33
C GLU A 48 16.61 -13.32 -0.81
N HIS A 49 17.47 -12.63 -0.09
CA HIS A 49 17.17 -11.29 0.40
C HIS A 49 18.14 -10.28 -0.23
N TYR A 50 17.60 -9.25 -0.89
CA TYR A 50 18.39 -8.19 -1.50
C TYR A 50 18.40 -6.97 -0.59
N ASP A 51 19.52 -6.77 0.12
CA ASP A 51 19.74 -5.56 0.89
C ASP A 51 20.53 -4.53 0.05
N ALA A 52 19.98 -3.34 -0.09
CA ALA A 52 20.65 -2.21 -0.72
C ALA A 52 21.23 -1.30 0.36
N ILE A 53 22.55 -1.18 0.40
CA ILE A 53 23.25 -0.21 1.24
C ILE A 53 23.64 0.97 0.35
N ILE A 54 22.87 2.06 0.45
CA ILE A 54 23.09 3.24 -0.36
C ILE A 54 24.24 4.06 0.23
N GLY A 55 25.27 4.29 -0.57
CA GLY A 55 26.41 5.11 -0.18
C GLY A 55 26.08 6.59 -0.14
N MET A 56 26.88 7.36 0.57
CA MET A 56 26.63 8.80 0.77
C MET A 56 26.68 9.62 -0.52
N SER A 57 27.57 9.24 -1.45
CA SER A 57 27.67 9.91 -2.77
C SER A 57 26.41 9.69 -3.62
N ASP A 58 25.85 8.47 -3.59
CA ASP A 58 24.61 8.15 -4.28
C ASP A 58 23.42 8.82 -3.61
N LEU A 59 23.35 8.78 -2.28
CA LEU A 59 22.27 9.39 -1.51
C LEU A 59 22.23 10.92 -1.69
N ASP A 60 23.38 11.58 -1.71
CA ASP A 60 23.47 13.02 -2.00
C ASP A 60 23.00 13.34 -3.42
N LEU A 61 23.35 12.51 -4.39
CA LEU A 61 22.85 12.68 -5.75
C LEU A 61 21.31 12.47 -5.83
N MET A 62 20.79 11.46 -5.14
CA MET A 62 19.34 11.21 -5.03
C MET A 62 18.61 12.44 -4.47
N ARG A 63 19.09 13.00 -3.38
CA ARG A 63 18.54 14.21 -2.75
C ARG A 63 18.53 15.42 -3.69
N ARG A 64 19.66 15.67 -4.34
CA ARG A 64 19.79 16.78 -5.31
C ARG A 64 18.82 16.63 -6.49
N LEU A 65 18.71 15.43 -7.03
CA LEU A 65 17.77 15.14 -8.12
C LEU A 65 16.31 15.21 -7.66
N TYR A 66 16.02 14.79 -6.44
CA TYR A 66 14.68 14.93 -5.85
C TYR A 66 14.27 16.40 -5.74
N LYS A 67 15.15 17.26 -5.19
CA LYS A 67 14.92 18.71 -5.02
C LYS A 67 14.82 19.45 -6.36
N ALA A 68 15.52 18.98 -7.39
CA ALA A 68 15.51 19.58 -8.74
C ALA A 68 14.17 19.38 -9.49
N GLY A 69 13.26 18.53 -8.96
CA GLY A 69 11.91 18.38 -9.49
C GLY A 69 11.67 17.12 -10.33
N THR A 70 10.44 16.96 -10.81
CA THR A 70 9.94 15.73 -11.44
C THR A 70 10.72 15.28 -12.67
N GLU A 71 11.27 16.23 -13.45
CA GLU A 71 12.08 15.94 -14.63
C GLU A 71 13.43 15.31 -14.29
N HIS A 72 13.93 15.56 -13.08
CA HIS A 72 15.24 15.10 -12.64
C HIS A 72 15.16 13.84 -11.75
N ARG A 73 14.08 13.66 -11.00
CA ARG A 73 13.90 12.54 -10.06
C ARG A 73 13.33 11.26 -10.70
N LYS A 74 13.56 11.05 -12.00
CA LYS A 74 13.04 9.88 -12.74
C LYS A 74 13.50 8.54 -12.16
N TYR A 75 14.64 8.50 -11.47
CA TYR A 75 15.15 7.31 -10.79
C TYR A 75 14.14 6.74 -9.78
N LEU A 76 13.31 7.58 -9.15
CA LEU A 76 12.26 7.12 -8.22
C LEU A 76 11.25 6.18 -8.90
N ARG A 77 11.05 6.29 -10.21
CA ARG A 77 10.14 5.41 -10.96
C ARG A 77 10.72 4.02 -11.20
N GLN A 78 12.01 3.82 -10.91
CA GLN A 78 12.70 2.54 -11.02
C GLN A 78 12.76 1.80 -9.67
N ILE A 79 12.45 2.47 -8.57
CA ILE A 79 12.31 1.85 -7.24
C ILE A 79 10.85 1.51 -7.04
N SER A 80 10.56 0.23 -6.90
CA SER A 80 9.20 -0.30 -6.74
C SER A 80 8.95 -0.74 -5.30
N VAL A 81 7.71 -0.60 -4.86
CA VAL A 81 7.23 -1.14 -3.58
C VAL A 81 5.94 -1.90 -3.82
N SER A 82 5.83 -3.09 -3.21
CA SER A 82 4.60 -3.87 -3.14
C SER A 82 4.19 -4.03 -1.69
N MET A 83 2.89 -3.98 -1.43
CA MET A 83 2.33 -4.15 -0.09
C MET A 83 0.87 -4.59 -0.13
N ASP A 84 0.43 -5.23 0.93
CA ASP A 84 -0.98 -5.49 1.17
C ASP A 84 -1.57 -4.39 2.05
N ILE A 85 -2.68 -3.80 1.62
CA ILE A 85 -3.37 -2.75 2.37
C ILE A 85 -4.81 -3.18 2.64
N THR A 86 -5.23 -3.14 3.91
CA THR A 86 -6.62 -3.26 4.31
C THR A 86 -7.12 -1.89 4.73
N ALA A 87 -8.14 -1.37 4.07
CA ALA A 87 -8.68 -0.03 4.29
C ALA A 87 -10.17 0.05 3.90
N PRO A 88 -10.92 1.03 4.42
CA PRO A 88 -12.34 1.19 4.09
C PRO A 88 -12.56 1.63 2.64
N LEU A 89 -13.70 1.27 2.07
CA LEU A 89 -14.05 1.58 0.68
C LEU A 89 -14.01 3.09 0.40
N TYR A 90 -14.35 3.95 1.37
CA TYR A 90 -14.27 5.41 1.19
C TYR A 90 -12.83 5.89 0.97
N TRP A 91 -11.83 5.27 1.64
CA TRP A 91 -10.42 5.55 1.43
C TRP A 91 -9.94 5.06 0.06
N TRP A 92 -10.37 3.84 -0.35
CA TRP A 92 -10.03 3.28 -1.66
C TRP A 92 -10.53 4.14 -2.82
N LYS A 93 -11.70 4.79 -2.69
CA LYS A 93 -12.20 5.72 -3.72
C LYS A 93 -11.25 6.86 -4.00
N GLU A 94 -10.55 7.35 -2.97
CA GLU A 94 -9.52 8.39 -3.14
C GLU A 94 -8.20 7.78 -3.64
N PHE A 95 -7.78 6.63 -3.12
CA PHE A 95 -6.58 5.93 -3.57
C PHE A 95 -6.65 5.59 -5.06
N ASP A 96 -7.80 5.21 -5.59
CA ASP A 96 -8.02 4.88 -6.99
C ASP A 96 -7.77 6.06 -7.96
N THR A 97 -7.52 7.27 -7.45
CA THR A 97 -7.07 8.42 -8.26
C THR A 97 -5.58 8.34 -8.63
N TYR A 98 -4.77 7.58 -7.90
CA TYR A 98 -3.34 7.35 -8.16
C TYR A 98 -3.14 6.23 -9.19
N LYS A 99 -3.55 6.46 -10.45
CA LYS A 99 -3.58 5.42 -11.50
C LYS A 99 -2.26 5.20 -12.21
N VAL A 100 -1.43 6.25 -12.31
CA VAL A 100 -0.19 6.19 -13.09
C VAL A 100 0.91 5.56 -12.24
N GLY A 101 1.45 4.43 -12.71
CA GLY A 101 2.51 3.71 -12.00
C GLY A 101 2.03 2.91 -10.77
N THR A 102 0.72 2.70 -10.65
CA THR A 102 0.12 1.92 -9.57
C THR A 102 -0.71 0.76 -10.12
N THR A 103 -0.51 -0.43 -9.60
CA THR A 103 -1.33 -1.61 -9.88
C THR A 103 -2.01 -2.05 -8.60
N SER A 104 -3.30 -2.42 -8.68
CA SER A 104 -4.11 -2.82 -7.53
C SER A 104 -4.90 -4.09 -7.83
N ASN A 105 -4.74 -5.11 -6.98
CA ASN A 105 -5.53 -6.34 -7.00
C ASN A 105 -6.33 -6.43 -5.70
N SER A 106 -7.66 -6.37 -5.80
CA SER A 106 -8.55 -6.37 -4.63
C SER A 106 -9.16 -7.75 -4.35
N CYS A 107 -9.41 -8.03 -3.06
CA CYS A 107 -10.34 -9.07 -2.67
C CYS A 107 -11.73 -8.74 -3.22
N SER A 108 -12.35 -9.71 -3.89
CA SER A 108 -13.64 -9.47 -4.56
C SER A 108 -14.79 -9.44 -3.56
N THR A 109 -15.38 -8.28 -3.32
CA THR A 109 -16.65 -8.17 -2.59
C THR A 109 -17.80 -8.81 -3.36
N MET A 110 -17.81 -8.73 -4.69
CA MET A 110 -18.91 -9.25 -5.52
C MET A 110 -19.03 -10.77 -5.50
N HIS A 111 -17.90 -11.49 -5.45
CA HIS A 111 -17.90 -12.94 -5.49
C HIS A 111 -17.82 -13.60 -4.12
N LYS A 112 -17.20 -12.90 -3.14
CA LYS A 112 -16.84 -13.48 -1.85
C LYS A 112 -17.62 -12.92 -0.66
N ILE A 113 -18.47 -11.92 -0.87
CA ILE A 113 -19.20 -11.21 0.20
C ILE A 113 -20.01 -12.14 1.13
N ALA A 114 -20.52 -13.24 0.60
CA ALA A 114 -21.34 -14.18 1.36
C ALA A 114 -20.55 -15.34 2.01
N GLU A 115 -19.22 -15.41 1.84
CA GLU A 115 -18.43 -16.56 2.35
C GLU A 115 -18.22 -16.48 3.85
N LYS A 116 -17.80 -15.32 4.36
CA LYS A 116 -17.58 -15.07 5.78
C LYS A 116 -18.81 -14.38 6.39
N GLU A 117 -19.05 -14.58 7.67
CA GLU A 117 -19.97 -13.78 8.47
C GLU A 117 -19.39 -12.39 8.67
N PHE A 118 -20.26 -11.37 8.64
CA PHE A 118 -19.86 -10.00 8.90
C PHE A 118 -19.69 -9.79 10.41
N GLU A 119 -18.57 -9.20 10.78
CA GLU A 119 -18.23 -8.81 12.15
C GLU A 119 -17.95 -7.31 12.20
N LEU A 120 -17.95 -6.70 13.39
CA LEU A 120 -17.68 -5.27 13.55
C LEU A 120 -16.30 -4.89 12.99
N ASP A 121 -15.30 -5.76 13.19
CA ASP A 121 -13.91 -5.55 12.71
C ASP A 121 -13.77 -5.57 11.18
N ASP A 122 -14.80 -6.00 10.45
CA ASP A 122 -14.84 -5.87 9.00
C ASP A 122 -15.12 -4.43 8.55
N PHE A 123 -15.34 -3.50 9.48
CA PHE A 123 -15.67 -2.11 9.21
C PHE A 123 -14.76 -1.15 9.97
N SER A 124 -14.49 0.01 9.40
CA SER A 124 -13.87 1.13 10.12
C SER A 124 -14.94 1.86 10.92
N TYR A 125 -14.80 1.88 12.24
CA TYR A 125 -15.78 2.44 13.17
C TYR A 125 -15.16 3.27 14.30
N GLU A 126 -13.85 3.46 14.29
CA GLU A 126 -13.06 4.04 15.37
C GLU A 126 -13.52 5.45 15.77
N GLN A 127 -14.07 6.20 14.82
CA GLN A 127 -14.57 7.56 15.04
C GLN A 127 -16.10 7.62 15.30
N LEU A 128 -16.77 6.47 15.35
CA LEU A 128 -18.22 6.43 15.58
C LEU A 128 -18.56 6.63 17.06
N SER A 129 -19.63 7.39 17.33
CA SER A 129 -20.24 7.43 18.68
C SER A 129 -20.92 6.10 19.00
N GLY A 130 -21.18 5.82 20.30
CA GLY A 130 -21.85 4.60 20.73
C GLY A 130 -23.20 4.36 20.04
N ASN A 131 -24.00 5.41 19.80
CA ASN A 131 -25.26 5.30 19.06
C ASN A 131 -25.03 4.91 17.59
N SER A 132 -24.00 5.45 16.95
CA SER A 132 -23.66 5.11 15.56
C SER A 132 -23.11 3.68 15.44
N VAL A 133 -22.36 3.21 16.43
CA VAL A 133 -21.92 1.81 16.52
C VAL A 133 -23.12 0.88 16.67
N SER A 134 -24.15 1.26 17.45
CA SER A 134 -25.39 0.47 17.57
C SER A 134 -26.08 0.31 16.22
N VAL A 135 -26.20 1.41 15.45
CA VAL A 135 -26.79 1.36 14.09
C VAL A 135 -25.96 0.48 13.15
N LEU A 136 -24.63 0.51 13.26
CA LEU A 136 -23.76 -0.35 12.46
C LEU A 136 -23.94 -1.83 12.83
N ASN A 137 -24.08 -2.15 14.13
CA ASN A 137 -24.37 -3.52 14.58
C ASN A 137 -25.73 -4.02 14.07
N ASP A 138 -26.78 -3.20 14.12
CA ASP A 138 -28.09 -3.57 13.54
C ASP A 138 -27.98 -3.85 12.04
N LEU A 139 -27.17 -3.08 11.31
CA LEU A 139 -26.89 -3.31 9.90
C LEU A 139 -26.09 -4.62 9.68
N ILE A 140 -25.10 -4.92 10.51
CA ILE A 140 -24.33 -6.16 10.45
C ILE A 140 -25.25 -7.37 10.67
N ASP A 141 -26.16 -7.31 11.64
CA ASP A 141 -27.14 -8.36 11.88
C ASP A 141 -28.04 -8.59 10.67
N TRP A 142 -28.47 -7.50 10.02
CA TRP A 142 -29.25 -7.56 8.79
C TRP A 142 -28.46 -8.16 7.64
N LEU A 143 -27.24 -7.72 7.40
CA LEU A 143 -26.35 -8.27 6.38
C LEU A 143 -26.10 -9.77 6.60
N ASN A 144 -25.96 -10.20 7.84
CA ASN A 144 -25.80 -11.62 8.20
C ASN A 144 -27.08 -12.42 7.99
N PHE A 145 -28.27 -11.82 8.22
CA PHE A 145 -29.55 -12.44 7.85
C PHE A 145 -29.61 -12.67 6.33
N GLU A 146 -29.36 -11.64 5.52
CA GLU A 146 -29.40 -11.73 4.06
C GLU A 146 -28.36 -12.73 3.51
N ARG A 147 -27.19 -12.79 4.15
CA ARG A 147 -26.14 -13.77 3.84
C ARG A 147 -26.62 -15.21 4.07
N ARG A 148 -27.25 -15.48 5.22
CA ARG A 148 -27.79 -16.82 5.54
C ARG A 148 -28.85 -17.24 4.51
N GLU A 149 -29.76 -16.33 4.18
CA GLU A 149 -30.82 -16.59 3.18
C GLU A 149 -30.25 -16.80 1.78
N TYR A 150 -29.25 -16.01 1.38
CA TYR A 150 -28.54 -16.22 0.10
C TYR A 150 -27.85 -17.59 0.06
N ARG A 151 -27.16 -17.97 1.12
CA ARG A 151 -26.48 -19.29 1.17
C ARG A 151 -27.47 -20.45 1.10
N ARG A 152 -28.64 -20.32 1.71
CA ARG A 152 -29.69 -21.31 1.74
C ARG A 152 -30.42 -21.42 0.40
N THR A 153 -30.79 -20.29 -0.22
CA THR A 153 -31.68 -20.25 -1.38
C THR A 153 -30.97 -20.06 -2.71
N LYS A 154 -29.77 -19.52 -2.69
CA LYS A 154 -29.03 -19.02 -3.87
C LYS A 154 -29.76 -17.92 -4.65
N SER A 155 -30.80 -17.35 -4.08
CA SER A 155 -31.56 -16.28 -4.71
C SER A 155 -30.75 -14.98 -4.77
N LYS A 156 -30.61 -14.44 -5.98
CA LYS A 156 -29.89 -13.18 -6.24
C LYS A 156 -30.52 -11.98 -5.51
N ALA A 157 -31.79 -12.06 -5.10
CA ALA A 157 -32.46 -11.00 -4.35
C ALA A 157 -31.76 -10.72 -3.03
N TYR A 158 -31.38 -11.75 -2.27
CA TYR A 158 -30.62 -11.62 -1.00
C TYR A 158 -29.19 -11.12 -1.24
N TRP A 159 -28.54 -11.55 -2.31
CA TRP A 159 -27.23 -11.04 -2.69
C TRP A 159 -27.25 -9.52 -2.96
N TRP A 160 -28.31 -9.03 -3.65
CA TRP A 160 -28.46 -7.59 -3.89
C TRP A 160 -28.61 -6.78 -2.60
N GLN A 161 -29.30 -7.31 -1.58
CA GLN A 161 -29.43 -6.62 -0.29
C GLN A 161 -28.06 -6.40 0.34
N MET A 162 -27.21 -7.43 0.37
CA MET A 162 -25.85 -7.30 0.89
C MET A 162 -25.02 -6.27 0.11
N ILE A 163 -25.07 -6.29 -1.22
CA ILE A 163 -24.26 -5.38 -2.05
C ILE A 163 -24.72 -3.93 -1.89
N GLN A 164 -26.03 -3.68 -1.91
CA GLN A 164 -26.57 -2.31 -1.89
C GLN A 164 -26.54 -1.68 -0.49
N LEU A 165 -26.60 -2.48 0.57
CA LEU A 165 -26.56 -2.00 1.95
C LEU A 165 -25.14 -1.97 2.52
N LEU A 166 -24.14 -2.54 1.81
CA LEU A 166 -22.76 -2.52 2.29
C LEU A 166 -22.26 -1.08 2.45
N PRO A 167 -21.93 -0.63 3.69
CA PRO A 167 -21.51 0.74 3.89
C PRO A 167 -20.08 0.97 3.38
N SER A 168 -19.74 2.20 3.07
CA SER A 168 -18.41 2.55 2.58
C SER A 168 -17.30 2.41 3.64
N SER A 169 -17.66 2.19 4.90
CA SER A 169 -16.74 1.84 5.99
C SER A 169 -16.27 0.38 5.95
N TYR A 170 -16.83 -0.46 5.08
CA TYR A 170 -16.37 -1.84 4.90
C TYR A 170 -14.92 -1.89 4.45
N ASN A 171 -14.09 -2.65 5.18
CA ASN A 171 -12.67 -2.80 4.94
C ASN A 171 -12.40 -3.81 3.83
N GLN A 172 -11.69 -3.39 2.79
CA GLN A 172 -11.28 -4.24 1.69
C GLN A 172 -9.75 -4.37 1.67
N LYS A 173 -9.26 -5.61 1.56
CA LYS A 173 -7.84 -5.87 1.35
C LYS A 173 -7.50 -5.80 -0.13
N ARG A 174 -6.38 -5.12 -0.45
CA ARG A 174 -5.81 -5.08 -1.80
C ARG A 174 -4.29 -5.24 -1.73
N THR A 175 -3.73 -5.97 -2.69
CA THR A 175 -2.29 -5.94 -2.96
C THR A 175 -2.00 -4.82 -3.94
N ILE A 176 -1.10 -3.92 -3.56
CA ILE A 176 -0.72 -2.74 -4.34
C ILE A 176 0.75 -2.87 -4.75
N THR A 177 1.05 -2.52 -6.00
CA THR A 177 2.42 -2.26 -6.44
C THR A 177 2.47 -0.85 -7.01
N MET A 178 3.42 -0.04 -6.54
CA MET A 178 3.67 1.32 -7.00
C MET A 178 5.16 1.64 -6.97
N ASN A 179 5.55 2.83 -7.43
CA ASN A 179 6.96 3.25 -7.38
C ASN A 179 7.17 4.41 -6.40
N TYR A 180 8.43 4.74 -6.10
CA TYR A 180 8.78 5.79 -5.15
C TYR A 180 8.36 7.20 -5.62
N GLU A 181 8.13 7.46 -6.89
CA GLU A 181 7.51 8.70 -7.35
C GLU A 181 6.07 8.81 -6.85
N ASN A 182 5.30 7.69 -6.86
CA ASN A 182 3.96 7.63 -6.28
C ASN A 182 4.00 7.82 -4.77
N VAL A 183 4.94 7.15 -4.08
CA VAL A 183 5.16 7.31 -2.63
C VAL A 183 5.37 8.78 -2.29
N ALA A 184 6.32 9.45 -2.96
CA ALA A 184 6.62 10.85 -2.73
C ALA A 184 5.40 11.76 -2.98
N ASN A 185 4.65 11.52 -4.04
CA ASN A 185 3.46 12.30 -4.38
C ASN A 185 2.34 12.10 -3.35
N ILE A 186 2.11 10.86 -2.88
CA ILE A 186 1.12 10.55 -1.84
C ILE A 186 1.49 11.27 -0.53
N ILE A 187 2.72 11.13 -0.05
CA ILE A 187 3.17 11.79 1.18
C ILE A 187 2.99 13.30 1.07
N HIS A 188 3.43 13.92 -0.04
CA HIS A 188 3.30 15.35 -0.25
C HIS A 188 1.84 15.84 -0.20
N GLN A 189 0.91 15.07 -0.77
CA GLN A 189 -0.48 15.47 -0.92
C GLN A 189 -1.35 15.09 0.29
N ARG A 190 -0.98 14.06 1.06
CA ARG A 190 -1.87 13.41 2.01
C ARG A 190 -1.41 13.41 3.47
N LYS A 191 -0.18 13.79 3.78
CA LYS A 191 0.33 13.78 5.17
C LYS A 191 -0.44 14.66 6.16
N CYS A 192 -1.19 15.64 5.67
CA CYS A 192 -2.06 16.50 6.48
C CYS A 192 -3.54 16.37 6.06
N HIS A 193 -3.94 15.19 5.61
CA HIS A 193 -5.30 14.94 5.15
C HIS A 193 -6.29 14.88 6.32
N LYS A 194 -7.61 15.08 6.04
CA LYS A 194 -8.68 15.04 7.05
C LYS A 194 -9.00 13.60 7.51
N LEU A 195 -8.78 12.59 6.65
CA LEU A 195 -8.96 11.20 7.02
C LEU A 195 -7.68 10.72 7.70
N ASP A 196 -7.81 10.23 8.93
CA ASP A 196 -6.69 9.72 9.72
C ASP A 196 -5.96 8.58 9.03
N GLU A 197 -6.69 7.74 8.28
CA GLU A 197 -6.11 6.64 7.49
C GLU A 197 -5.07 7.11 6.46
N TRP A 198 -5.23 8.32 5.90
CA TRP A 198 -4.22 8.90 5.02
C TRP A 198 -2.96 9.33 5.78
N VAL A 199 -3.14 9.90 6.97
CA VAL A 199 -2.02 10.30 7.82
C VAL A 199 -1.25 9.06 8.27
N GLU A 200 -1.95 8.03 8.76
CA GLU A 200 -1.36 6.74 9.14
C GLU A 200 -0.62 6.08 7.95
N PHE A 201 -1.25 6.06 6.77
CA PHE A 201 -0.61 5.50 5.57
C PHE A 201 0.65 6.26 5.17
N CYS A 202 0.66 7.59 5.24
CA CYS A 202 1.87 8.37 4.98
C CYS A 202 2.98 8.04 5.97
N GLN A 203 2.66 7.82 7.26
CA GLN A 203 3.63 7.38 8.25
C GLN A 203 4.23 6.01 7.94
N GLU A 204 3.42 5.07 7.43
CA GLU A 204 3.94 3.78 6.96
C GLU A 204 4.83 3.94 5.72
N LEU A 205 4.47 4.80 4.77
CA LEU A 205 5.30 5.10 3.61
C LEU A 205 6.64 5.77 3.97
N GLU A 206 6.67 6.60 5.01
CA GLU A 206 7.90 7.24 5.49
C GLU A 206 8.90 6.26 6.12
N LYS A 207 8.44 5.08 6.57
CA LYS A 207 9.30 4.00 7.09
C LYS A 207 9.98 3.18 5.98
N LEU A 208 9.55 3.33 4.73
CA LEU A 208 10.17 2.61 3.61
C LEU A 208 11.66 2.99 3.47
N PRO A 209 12.52 2.05 3.02
CA PRO A 209 13.95 2.29 2.90
C PRO A 209 14.27 3.59 2.15
N TYR A 210 15.07 4.44 2.78
CA TYR A 210 15.60 5.71 2.24
C TYR A 210 14.55 6.77 1.85
N VAL A 211 13.26 6.59 2.13
CA VAL A 211 12.23 7.60 1.81
C VAL A 211 12.49 8.89 2.59
N SER A 212 12.67 8.78 3.91
CA SER A 212 12.92 9.95 4.77
C SER A 212 14.23 10.65 4.42
N GLU A 213 15.29 9.88 4.18
CA GLU A 213 16.62 10.41 3.83
C GLU A 213 16.61 11.14 2.48
N ILE A 214 15.84 10.65 1.51
CA ILE A 214 15.72 11.29 0.18
C ILE A 214 14.88 12.55 0.26
N MET A 215 13.79 12.53 1.02
CA MET A 215 12.77 13.59 0.96
C MET A 215 13.02 14.74 1.94
N TYR A 216 13.58 14.47 3.14
CA TYR A 216 13.63 15.44 4.24
C TYR A 216 15.03 15.84 4.67
N GLU A 217 16.03 14.99 4.49
CA GLU A 217 17.39 15.29 4.88
C GLU A 217 18.16 16.01 3.77
N GLY A 218 18.53 17.28 4.02
CA GLY A 218 19.39 18.07 3.13
C GLY A 218 19.15 19.57 3.22
#